data_70136b07cd1d1bcd04f7a24fc5689dca
#
_entry.id   70136b07cd1d1bcd04f7a24fc5689dca
#
_cell.length_a   1.000
_cell.length_b   1.000
_cell.length_c   1.000
_cell.angle_alpha   90.00
_cell.angle_beta   90.00
_cell.angle_gamma   90.00
#
_symmetry.space_group_name_H-M   'P 1'
#
loop_
_entity.id
_entity.type
_entity.pdbx_description
1 polymer ?
#
loop_
_entity_poly.entity_id
_entity_poly.type
_entity_poly.pdbx_seq_one_letter_code
_entity_poly.pdbx_strand_id
1 'polypeptide(L)'
;MLFRSLVFAKSDRMSEMALASSIAHGLLNGEMPLHVAICGREGIPEGMLQDTPESPANMAYTRFVQATGYAGDMLDLLAALAPCVFGYGQIGLAHADSGGPYGEWTATYGGADYQRVCHDVGALIDAALEARLGPDWPALPRARTLARHFTQATQLEVGFWQMGLDRT
;
A
#
# COMPACT_ATOMS: atom_id res chain seq x y z
N MET A 1 3.40 4.85 7.12
CA MET A 1 3.96 3.80 8.00
C MET A 1 2.98 3.29 9.04
N LEU A 2 2.25 4.15 9.75
CA LEU A 2 1.37 3.80 10.88
C LEU A 2 0.34 2.71 10.55
N PHE A 3 -0.22 2.70 9.35
CA PHE A 3 -1.27 1.76 8.96
C PHE A 3 -0.80 0.31 8.76
N ARG A 4 0.46 0.06 8.38
CA ARG A 4 1.01 -1.31 8.31
C ARG A 4 1.21 -1.91 9.71
N SER A 5 1.62 -1.09 10.67
CA SER A 5 1.67 -1.48 12.10
C SER A 5 0.25 -1.71 12.66
N LEU A 6 -0.75 -0.99 12.15
CA LEU A 6 -2.14 -1.17 12.55
C LEU A 6 -2.70 -2.52 12.06
N VAL A 7 -2.26 -3.03 10.90
CA VAL A 7 -2.61 -4.41 10.46
C VAL A 7 -2.15 -5.43 11.50
N PHE A 8 -0.90 -5.33 11.95
CA PHE A 8 -0.38 -6.17 13.03
C PHE A 8 -1.25 -6.07 14.30
N ALA A 9 -1.56 -4.85 14.74
CA ALA A 9 -2.32 -4.60 15.96
C ALA A 9 -3.78 -5.10 15.89
N LYS A 10 -4.35 -5.20 14.69
CA LYS A 10 -5.73 -5.69 14.46
C LYS A 10 -5.79 -7.17 14.08
N SER A 11 -4.65 -7.82 13.93
CA SER A 11 -4.58 -9.25 13.64
C SER A 11 -4.91 -10.07 14.89
N ASP A 12 -5.68 -11.13 14.71
CA ASP A 12 -6.02 -12.09 15.76
C ASP A 12 -5.38 -13.48 15.55
N ARG A 13 -4.59 -13.61 14.47
CA ARG A 13 -3.87 -14.84 14.11
C ARG A 13 -2.37 -14.60 13.97
N MET A 14 -1.58 -15.56 14.45
CA MET A 14 -0.11 -15.47 14.37
C MET A 14 0.41 -15.33 12.93
N SER A 15 -0.21 -16.00 11.95
CA SER A 15 0.16 -15.90 10.53
C SER A 15 -0.06 -14.49 9.97
N GLU A 16 -1.15 -13.84 10.34
CA GLU A 16 -1.46 -12.46 9.94
C GLU A 16 -0.45 -11.49 10.56
N MET A 17 -0.13 -11.66 11.85
CA MET A 17 0.88 -10.85 12.54
C MET A 17 2.26 -11.02 11.91
N ALA A 18 2.66 -12.24 11.59
CA ALA A 18 3.95 -12.53 10.96
C ALA A 18 4.07 -11.85 9.59
N LEU A 19 3.04 -11.96 8.74
CA LEU A 19 3.05 -11.31 7.42
C LEU A 19 3.01 -9.78 7.55
N ALA A 20 2.17 -9.21 8.42
CA ALA A 20 2.14 -7.78 8.66
C ALA A 20 3.50 -7.22 9.13
N SER A 21 4.19 -7.96 10.01
CA SER A 21 5.54 -7.62 10.46
C SER A 21 6.56 -7.68 9.32
N SER A 22 6.50 -8.72 8.47
CA SER A 22 7.37 -8.86 7.31
C SER A 22 7.20 -7.72 6.31
N ILE A 23 5.95 -7.33 6.01
CA ILE A 23 5.65 -6.21 5.11
C ILE A 23 6.15 -4.88 5.70
N ALA A 24 5.97 -4.66 7.00
CA ALA A 24 6.48 -3.47 7.67
C ALA A 24 8.03 -3.44 7.66
N HIS A 25 8.69 -4.59 7.86
CA HIS A 25 10.13 -4.72 7.76
C HIS A 25 10.63 -4.40 6.34
N GLY A 26 10.01 -4.97 5.30
CA GLY A 26 10.36 -4.71 3.90
C GLY A 26 10.24 -3.23 3.52
N LEU A 27 9.18 -2.56 4.00
CA LEU A 27 9.05 -1.12 3.81
C LEU A 27 10.21 -0.33 4.44
N LEU A 28 10.54 -0.62 5.70
CA LEU A 28 11.52 0.17 6.46
C LEU A 28 12.96 -0.09 5.99
N ASN A 29 13.28 -1.32 5.59
CA ASN A 29 14.65 -1.73 5.30
C ASN A 29 14.95 -1.91 3.80
N GLY A 30 13.94 -1.88 2.94
CA GLY A 30 14.07 -1.98 1.49
C GLY A 30 13.51 -0.77 0.76
N GLU A 31 12.20 -0.59 0.84
CA GLU A 31 11.47 0.41 0.05
C GLU A 31 11.86 1.86 0.42
N MET A 32 11.88 2.20 1.70
CA MET A 32 12.23 3.56 2.16
C MET A 32 13.69 3.94 1.84
N PRO A 33 14.70 3.09 2.09
CA PRO A 33 16.07 3.37 1.68
C PRO A 33 16.22 3.57 0.17
N LEU A 34 15.50 2.81 -0.67
CA LEU A 34 15.48 3.01 -2.11
C LEU A 34 15.01 4.41 -2.48
N HIS A 35 13.88 4.86 -1.92
CA HIS A 35 13.34 6.20 -2.18
C HIS A 35 14.30 7.30 -1.72
N VAL A 36 14.89 7.18 -0.55
CA VAL A 36 15.89 8.13 -0.03
C VAL A 36 17.11 8.19 -0.97
N ALA A 37 17.59 7.03 -1.44
CA ALA A 37 18.71 6.97 -2.37
C ALA A 37 18.39 7.60 -3.73
N ILE A 38 17.19 7.39 -4.28
CA ILE A 38 16.73 8.02 -5.52
C ILE A 38 16.70 9.55 -5.33
N CYS A 39 16.06 10.05 -4.29
CA CYS A 39 16.02 11.49 -3.98
C CYS A 39 17.41 12.09 -3.80
N GLY A 40 18.31 11.39 -3.11
CA GLY A 40 19.70 11.85 -2.92
C GLY A 40 20.45 12.00 -4.23
N ARG A 41 20.26 11.11 -5.21
CA ARG A 41 20.84 11.23 -6.56
C ARG A 41 20.30 12.43 -7.34
N GLU A 42 19.06 12.81 -7.07
CA GLU A 42 18.41 14.01 -7.65
C GLU A 42 18.72 15.30 -6.85
N GLY A 43 19.65 15.23 -5.90
CA GLY A 43 20.07 16.40 -5.11
C GLY A 43 19.12 16.78 -3.96
N ILE A 44 18.23 15.90 -3.57
CA ILE A 44 17.30 16.10 -2.45
C ILE A 44 17.82 15.34 -1.24
N PRO A 45 18.42 16.01 -0.24
CA PRO A 45 18.96 15.36 0.95
C PRO A 45 17.84 14.86 1.88
N GLU A 46 18.12 13.82 2.67
CA GLU A 46 17.16 13.18 3.58
C GLU A 46 16.48 14.17 4.53
N GLY A 47 17.21 15.15 5.08
CA GLY A 47 16.63 16.18 5.95
C GLY A 47 15.54 16.99 5.26
N MET A 48 15.69 17.28 3.98
CA MET A 48 14.68 18.00 3.20
C MET A 48 13.41 17.15 3.02
N LEU A 49 13.54 15.82 2.89
CA LEU A 49 12.38 14.92 2.81
C LEU A 49 11.54 14.94 4.10
N GLN A 50 12.22 15.03 5.26
CA GLN A 50 11.54 15.08 6.56
C GLN A 50 10.80 16.40 6.80
N ASP A 51 11.37 17.50 6.29
CA ASP A 51 10.83 18.86 6.48
C ASP A 51 9.81 19.26 5.40
N THR A 52 9.63 18.43 4.36
CA THR A 52 8.68 18.72 3.28
C THR A 52 7.23 18.67 3.78
N PRO A 53 6.45 19.75 3.62
CA PRO A 53 5.04 19.74 4.01
C PRO A 53 4.25 18.67 3.25
N GLU A 54 3.35 18.00 3.95
CA GLU A 54 2.46 17.00 3.35
C GLU A 54 1.45 17.67 2.41
N SER A 55 1.35 17.22 1.17
CA SER A 55 0.38 17.76 0.22
C SER A 55 -1.05 17.38 0.58
N PRO A 56 -2.07 18.17 0.15
CA PRO A 56 -3.47 17.84 0.37
C PRO A 56 -3.87 16.46 -0.15
N ALA A 57 -3.33 16.04 -1.31
CA ALA A 57 -3.64 14.74 -1.90
C ALA A 57 -3.05 13.59 -1.07
N ASN A 58 -1.79 13.71 -0.62
CA ASN A 58 -1.17 12.75 0.27
C ASN A 58 -1.92 12.66 1.60
N MET A 59 -2.29 13.81 2.17
CA MET A 59 -3.06 13.91 3.40
C MET A 59 -4.43 13.23 3.25
N ALA A 60 -5.15 13.47 2.15
CA ALA A 60 -6.46 12.86 1.91
C ALA A 60 -6.36 11.33 1.85
N TYR A 61 -5.38 10.80 1.12
CA TYR A 61 -5.16 9.36 1.00
C TYR A 61 -4.76 8.72 2.34
N THR A 62 -3.71 9.23 2.97
CA THR A 62 -3.18 8.66 4.20
C THR A 62 -4.17 8.72 5.35
N ARG A 63 -4.94 9.83 5.48
CA ARG A 63 -5.96 9.98 6.53
C ARG A 63 -7.17 9.08 6.27
N PHE A 64 -7.56 8.87 5.01
CA PHE A 64 -8.61 7.91 4.66
C PHE A 64 -8.25 6.49 5.12
N VAL A 65 -7.04 6.02 4.79
CA VAL A 65 -6.56 4.68 5.20
C VAL A 65 -6.53 4.56 6.72
N GLN A 66 -5.99 5.56 7.42
CA GLN A 66 -5.94 5.58 8.87
C GLN A 66 -7.33 5.58 9.50
N ALA A 67 -8.21 6.48 9.06
CA ALA A 67 -9.57 6.58 9.57
C ALA A 67 -10.36 5.29 9.37
N THR A 68 -10.25 4.68 8.17
CA THR A 68 -10.87 3.39 7.87
C THR A 68 -10.33 2.30 8.79
N GLY A 69 -9.02 2.26 8.98
CA GLY A 69 -8.37 1.29 9.86
C GLY A 69 -8.71 1.48 11.34
N TYR A 70 -8.83 2.69 11.83
CA TYR A 70 -9.20 2.93 13.23
C TYR A 70 -10.69 2.66 13.51
N ALA A 71 -11.57 3.07 12.60
CA ALA A 71 -13.01 2.93 12.76
C ALA A 71 -13.53 1.51 12.50
N GLY A 72 -12.86 0.78 11.59
CA GLY A 72 -13.25 -0.57 11.16
C GLY A 72 -12.46 -1.70 11.79
N ASP A 73 -12.65 -2.89 11.26
CA ASP A 73 -11.86 -4.07 11.59
C ASP A 73 -10.65 -4.25 10.65
N MET A 74 -9.97 -5.40 10.75
CA MET A 74 -8.83 -5.74 9.89
C MET A 74 -9.20 -5.77 8.41
N LEU A 75 -10.40 -6.25 8.05
CA LEU A 75 -10.83 -6.33 6.66
C LEU A 75 -11.02 -4.94 6.03
N ASP A 76 -11.55 -3.96 6.80
CA ASP A 76 -11.67 -2.58 6.33
C ASP A 76 -10.31 -1.98 6.03
N LEU A 77 -9.34 -2.19 6.93
CA LEU A 77 -7.99 -1.70 6.77
C LEU A 77 -7.29 -2.36 5.57
N LEU A 78 -7.41 -3.68 5.42
CA LEU A 78 -6.83 -4.40 4.28
C LEU A 78 -7.42 -3.94 2.96
N ALA A 79 -8.75 -3.74 2.89
CA ALA A 79 -9.40 -3.22 1.70
C ALA A 79 -8.93 -1.80 1.31
N ALA A 80 -8.68 -0.94 2.31
CA ALA A 80 -8.16 0.42 2.08
C ALA A 80 -6.66 0.44 1.72
N LEU A 81 -5.88 -0.57 2.14
CA LEU A 81 -4.45 -0.69 1.84
C LEU A 81 -4.17 -1.39 0.51
N ALA A 82 -5.06 -2.28 0.07
CA ALA A 82 -4.85 -3.11 -1.11
C ALA A 82 -4.47 -2.32 -2.38
N PRO A 83 -5.06 -1.15 -2.69
CA PRO A 83 -4.70 -0.38 -3.88
C PRO A 83 -3.22 0.00 -3.94
N CYS A 84 -2.60 0.42 -2.83
CA CYS A 84 -1.19 0.81 -2.86
C CYS A 84 -0.26 -0.40 -3.06
N VAL A 85 -0.63 -1.59 -2.61
CA VAL A 85 0.18 -2.79 -2.84
C VAL A 85 0.04 -3.25 -4.29
N PHE A 86 -1.18 -3.48 -4.75
CA PHE A 86 -1.43 -4.03 -6.07
C PHE A 86 -1.20 -3.02 -7.19
N GLY A 87 -1.54 -1.74 -6.97
CA GLY A 87 -1.32 -0.67 -7.93
C GLY A 87 0.15 -0.51 -8.29
N TYR A 88 1.02 -0.44 -7.29
CA TYR A 88 2.47 -0.35 -7.52
C TYR A 88 3.01 -1.59 -8.23
N GLY A 89 2.55 -2.78 -7.87
CA GLY A 89 2.91 -4.00 -8.58
C GLY A 89 2.49 -3.99 -10.05
N GLN A 90 1.27 -3.54 -10.35
CA GLN A 90 0.77 -3.44 -11.73
C GLN A 90 1.51 -2.38 -12.55
N ILE A 91 1.78 -1.20 -11.96
CA ILE A 91 2.56 -0.15 -12.62
C ILE A 91 3.98 -0.65 -12.89
N GLY A 92 4.62 -1.30 -11.90
CA GLY A 92 5.96 -1.87 -12.07
C GLY A 92 6.02 -2.87 -13.22
N LEU A 93 5.07 -3.80 -13.31
CA LEU A 93 4.98 -4.76 -14.43
C LEU A 93 4.75 -4.08 -15.78
N ALA A 94 3.83 -3.11 -15.84
CA ALA A 94 3.49 -2.43 -17.08
C ALA A 94 4.65 -1.60 -17.64
N HIS A 95 5.58 -1.19 -16.79
CA HIS A 95 6.71 -0.31 -17.15
C HIS A 95 8.09 -0.92 -16.90
N ALA A 96 8.19 -2.24 -16.65
CA ALA A 96 9.45 -2.92 -16.31
C ALA A 96 10.57 -2.66 -17.32
N ASP A 97 10.22 -2.58 -18.61
CA ASP A 97 11.17 -2.39 -19.73
C ASP A 97 11.26 -0.94 -20.21
N SER A 98 10.63 0.02 -19.53
CA SER A 98 10.52 1.40 -20.04
C SER A 98 11.82 2.19 -19.97
N GLY A 99 12.81 1.76 -19.17
CA GLY A 99 14.08 2.47 -18.98
C GLY A 99 13.88 3.87 -18.39
N GLY A 100 14.89 4.74 -18.58
CA GLY A 100 14.82 6.14 -18.15
C GLY A 100 15.04 6.36 -16.64
N PRO A 101 14.72 7.56 -16.13
CA PRO A 101 15.06 7.95 -14.75
C PRO A 101 14.35 7.12 -13.67
N TYR A 102 13.23 6.51 -14.01
CA TYR A 102 12.46 5.67 -13.09
C TYR A 102 12.71 4.17 -13.28
N GLY A 103 13.68 3.76 -14.14
CA GLY A 103 13.93 2.36 -14.45
C GLY A 103 14.22 1.48 -13.23
N GLU A 104 14.98 1.99 -12.25
CA GLU A 104 15.24 1.27 -10.99
C GLU A 104 13.96 1.09 -10.16
N TRP A 105 13.12 2.13 -10.12
CA TRP A 105 11.85 2.08 -9.43
C TRP A 105 10.90 1.05 -10.07
N THR A 106 10.71 1.12 -11.39
CA THR A 106 9.84 0.18 -12.12
C THR A 106 10.34 -1.26 -12.03
N ALA A 107 11.67 -1.47 -12.12
CA ALA A 107 12.28 -2.78 -11.96
C ALA A 107 12.08 -3.36 -10.55
N THR A 108 12.11 -2.52 -9.51
CA THR A 108 11.85 -2.95 -8.13
C THR A 108 10.42 -3.42 -7.96
N TYR A 109 9.44 -2.61 -8.37
CA TYR A 109 8.03 -2.96 -8.19
C TYR A 109 7.50 -4.00 -9.19
N GLY A 110 8.11 -4.10 -10.38
CA GLY A 110 7.86 -5.16 -11.37
C GLY A 110 8.62 -6.45 -11.09
N GLY A 111 9.63 -6.41 -10.20
CA GLY A 111 10.50 -7.54 -9.90
C GLY A 111 9.81 -8.66 -9.11
N ALA A 112 10.38 -9.87 -9.20
CA ALA A 112 9.80 -11.09 -8.61
C ALA A 112 9.55 -10.97 -7.11
N ASP A 113 10.39 -10.24 -6.37
CA ASP A 113 10.26 -10.09 -4.92
C ASP A 113 9.02 -9.26 -4.56
N TYR A 114 8.79 -8.12 -5.24
CA TYR A 114 7.60 -7.32 -4.99
C TYR A 114 6.32 -8.01 -5.48
N GLN A 115 6.38 -8.72 -6.61
CA GLN A 115 5.25 -9.52 -7.09
C GLN A 115 4.87 -10.64 -6.12
N ARG A 116 5.84 -11.21 -5.42
CA ARG A 116 5.59 -12.15 -4.32
C ARG A 116 4.87 -11.46 -3.15
N VAL A 117 5.26 -10.25 -2.77
CA VAL A 117 4.54 -9.47 -1.75
C VAL A 117 3.09 -9.24 -2.18
N CYS A 118 2.82 -8.88 -3.44
CA CYS A 118 1.45 -8.73 -3.95
C CYS A 118 0.65 -10.04 -3.82
N HIS A 119 1.25 -11.17 -4.20
CA HIS A 119 0.64 -12.48 -4.06
C HIS A 119 0.32 -12.82 -2.59
N ASP A 120 1.28 -12.62 -1.69
CA ASP A 120 1.14 -12.95 -0.28
C ASP A 120 0.10 -12.08 0.42
N VAL A 121 0.03 -10.79 0.06
CA VAL A 121 -1.03 -9.88 0.53
C VAL A 121 -2.40 -10.31 -0.01
N GLY A 122 -2.50 -10.73 -1.26
CA GLY A 122 -3.72 -11.28 -1.83
C GLY A 122 -4.20 -12.51 -1.07
N ALA A 123 -3.30 -13.47 -0.86
CA ALA A 123 -3.60 -14.69 -0.09
C ALA A 123 -4.02 -14.38 1.37
N LEU A 124 -3.39 -13.37 2.00
CA LEU A 124 -3.80 -12.90 3.33
C LEU A 124 -5.23 -12.37 3.32
N ILE A 125 -5.57 -11.52 2.34
CA ILE A 125 -6.91 -10.93 2.22
C ILE A 125 -7.95 -12.03 2.03
N ASP A 126 -7.72 -12.97 1.11
CA ASP A 126 -8.63 -14.08 0.85
C ASP A 126 -8.85 -14.95 2.11
N ALA A 127 -7.76 -15.34 2.76
CA ALA A 127 -7.82 -16.12 4.00
C ALA A 127 -8.52 -15.37 5.14
N ALA A 128 -8.31 -14.06 5.26
CA ALA A 128 -8.95 -13.23 6.27
C ALA A 128 -10.45 -13.07 6.02
N LEU A 129 -10.86 -12.92 4.74
CA LEU A 129 -12.27 -12.85 4.32
C LEU A 129 -12.98 -14.15 4.61
N GLU A 130 -12.42 -15.28 4.15
CA GLU A 130 -13.02 -16.60 4.37
C GLU A 130 -13.14 -16.94 5.87
N ALA A 131 -12.09 -16.65 6.63
CA ALA A 131 -12.06 -16.97 8.06
C ALA A 131 -13.07 -16.17 8.90
N ARG A 132 -13.37 -14.93 8.51
CA ARG A 132 -14.24 -14.03 9.27
C ARG A 132 -15.67 -13.97 8.75
N LEU A 133 -15.86 -14.23 7.46
CA LEU A 133 -17.14 -14.08 6.78
C LEU A 133 -17.68 -15.41 6.19
N GLY A 134 -16.84 -16.44 6.12
CA GLY A 134 -17.19 -17.73 5.50
C GLY A 134 -17.01 -17.75 3.96
N PRO A 135 -17.18 -18.91 3.32
CA PRO A 135 -16.92 -19.09 1.88
C PRO A 135 -17.86 -18.28 0.97
N ASP A 136 -19.06 -17.95 1.45
CA ASP A 136 -20.07 -17.19 0.69
C ASP A 136 -19.90 -15.67 0.85
N TRP A 137 -18.78 -15.20 1.39
CA TRP A 137 -18.53 -13.78 1.66
C TRP A 137 -18.80 -12.84 0.49
N PRO A 138 -18.58 -13.22 -0.80
CA PRO A 138 -18.84 -12.29 -1.91
C PRO A 138 -20.31 -11.87 -2.03
N ALA A 139 -21.23 -12.70 -1.58
CA ALA A 139 -22.68 -12.40 -1.60
C ALA A 139 -23.14 -11.51 -0.42
N LEU A 140 -22.30 -11.35 0.61
CA LEU A 140 -22.67 -10.62 1.81
C LEU A 140 -22.71 -9.09 1.60
N PRO A 141 -23.57 -8.36 2.32
CA PRO A 141 -23.54 -6.89 2.34
C PRO A 141 -22.17 -6.33 2.73
N ARG A 142 -21.41 -7.06 3.57
CA ARG A 142 -20.05 -6.70 4.01
C ARG A 142 -19.09 -6.60 2.84
N ALA A 143 -19.17 -7.49 1.84
CA ALA A 143 -18.34 -7.44 0.64
C ALA A 143 -18.50 -6.11 -0.11
N ARG A 144 -19.73 -5.59 -0.21
CA ARG A 144 -19.97 -4.27 -0.84
C ARG A 144 -19.35 -3.11 -0.06
N THR A 145 -19.29 -3.22 1.27
CA THR A 145 -18.61 -2.22 2.11
C THR A 145 -17.12 -2.22 1.86
N LEU A 146 -16.49 -3.40 1.84
CA LEU A 146 -15.06 -3.55 1.56
C LEU A 146 -14.72 -3.08 0.14
N ALA A 147 -15.55 -3.41 -0.85
CA ALA A 147 -15.39 -2.92 -2.22
C ALA A 147 -15.44 -1.39 -2.31
N ARG A 148 -16.30 -0.72 -1.52
CA ARG A 148 -16.34 0.75 -1.45
C ARG A 148 -15.06 1.32 -0.84
N HIS A 149 -14.50 0.70 0.21
CA HIS A 149 -13.21 1.13 0.78
C HIS A 149 -12.08 1.00 -0.24
N PHE A 150 -12.01 -0.12 -0.94
CA PHE A 150 -11.05 -0.33 -2.02
C PHE A 150 -11.20 0.72 -3.13
N THR A 151 -12.41 0.93 -3.63
CA THR A 151 -12.68 1.91 -4.69
C THR A 151 -12.31 3.32 -4.26
N GLN A 152 -12.68 3.73 -3.06
CA GLN A 152 -12.36 5.07 -2.54
C GLN A 152 -10.85 5.24 -2.36
N ALA A 153 -10.16 4.23 -1.83
CA ALA A 153 -8.70 4.26 -1.69
C ALA A 153 -8.01 4.35 -3.06
N THR A 154 -8.49 3.59 -4.06
CA THR A 154 -7.97 3.66 -5.45
C THR A 154 -8.14 5.06 -6.04
N GLN A 155 -9.29 5.69 -5.86
CA GLN A 155 -9.51 7.08 -6.34
C GLN A 155 -8.57 8.07 -5.67
N LEU A 156 -8.31 7.92 -4.38
CA LEU A 156 -7.37 8.77 -3.65
C LEU A 156 -5.92 8.51 -4.06
N GLU A 157 -5.57 7.27 -4.37
CA GLU A 157 -4.26 6.90 -4.94
C GLU A 157 -4.03 7.55 -6.31
N VAL A 158 -5.06 7.58 -7.17
CA VAL A 158 -4.98 8.32 -8.45
C VAL A 158 -4.72 9.81 -8.21
N GLY A 159 -5.39 10.43 -7.24
CA GLY A 159 -5.14 11.82 -6.84
C GLY A 159 -3.73 12.04 -6.29
N PHE A 160 -3.21 11.07 -5.53
CA PHE A 160 -1.83 11.09 -5.05
C PHE A 160 -0.81 11.10 -6.22
N TRP A 161 -1.00 10.27 -7.24
CA TRP A 161 -0.16 10.28 -8.43
C TRP A 161 -0.30 11.57 -9.25
N GLN A 162 -1.52 12.09 -9.36
CA GLN A 162 -1.81 13.34 -10.10
C GLN A 162 -1.08 14.53 -9.50
N MET A 163 -0.94 14.63 -8.17
CA MET A 163 -0.20 15.73 -7.54
C MET A 163 1.26 15.82 -8.00
N GLY A 164 1.89 14.67 -8.30
CA GLY A 164 3.25 14.63 -8.84
C GLY A 164 3.34 15.24 -10.24
N LEU A 165 2.31 15.04 -11.07
CA LEU A 165 2.20 15.67 -12.39
C LEU A 165 1.90 17.17 -12.30
N ASP A 166 1.03 17.55 -11.39
CA ASP A 166 0.61 18.94 -11.19
C ASP A 166 1.64 19.76 -10.38
N ARG A 167 2.60 19.10 -9.75
CA ARG A 167 3.63 19.69 -8.88
C ARG A 167 3.03 20.51 -7.73
N THR A 168 1.94 20.00 -7.12
CA THR A 168 1.18 20.67 -6.03
C THR A 168 1.32 19.93 -4.69
#